data_90881972278bae52e93af7946d0f7dd7
#
_entry.id   90881972278bae52e93af7946d0f7dd7
#
_cell.length_a   1.000
_cell.length_b   1.000
_cell.length_c   1.000
_cell.angle_alpha   90.00
_cell.angle_beta   90.00
_cell.angle_gamma   90.00
#
_symmetry.space_group_name_H-M   'P 1'
#
loop_
_entity.id
_entity.type
_entity.pdbx_description
1 polymer ?
#
loop_
_entity_poly.entity_id
_entity_poly.type
_entity_poly.pdbx_seq_one_letter_code
_entity_poly.pdbx_strand_id
1 'polypeptide(L)'
;MNEEYPQAQEENEFRYLSPAWLDEIAKGLTAGAQKYPGETWRQIPPKEHAWRAVRHLILYLKGDTQDTHLINASMRCMMAFVTAAAENDRETWEKRMKEKGCG
;
A
#
# COMPACT_ATOMS: atom_id res chain seq x y z
N MET A 1 -36.02 -4.01 2.76
CA MET A 1 -35.10 -3.02 3.22
C MET A 1 -34.13 -3.58 4.20
N ASN A 2 -33.09 -2.90 4.34
CA ASN A 2 -31.95 -3.40 5.07
C ASN A 2 -31.98 -3.14 6.53
N GLU A 3 -32.92 -2.32 6.95
CA GLU A 3 -32.99 -1.88 8.33
C GLU A 3 -33.34 -2.98 9.30
N GLU A 4 -33.74 -4.12 8.76
CA GLU A 4 -34.10 -5.25 9.60
C GLU A 4 -32.90 -5.93 10.23
N TYR A 5 -31.70 -5.64 9.71
CA TYR A 5 -30.49 -6.24 10.23
C TYR A 5 -29.70 -5.21 11.00
N PRO A 6 -29.27 -5.50 12.23
CA PRO A 6 -28.38 -4.56 12.92
C PRO A 6 -27.12 -4.27 12.11
N GLN A 7 -26.58 -5.28 11.43
CA GLN A 7 -25.38 -5.10 10.63
C GLN A 7 -25.62 -4.23 9.40
N ALA A 8 -26.87 -4.06 8.99
CA ALA A 8 -27.17 -3.23 7.83
C ALA A 8 -26.84 -1.77 8.06
N GLN A 9 -26.65 -1.37 9.31
CA GLN A 9 -26.30 0.00 9.66
C GLN A 9 -24.79 0.20 9.78
N GLU A 10 -24.02 -0.85 9.70
CA GLU A 10 -22.59 -0.73 9.75
C GLU A 10 -22.06 -0.25 8.40
N GLU A 11 -21.11 0.64 8.44
CA GLU A 11 -20.48 1.09 7.21
C GLU A 11 -19.46 0.06 6.75
N ASN A 12 -19.44 -0.15 5.46
CA ASN A 12 -18.46 -1.03 4.83
C ASN A 12 -17.88 -0.28 3.64
N GLU A 13 -16.83 0.44 3.91
CA GLU A 13 -16.20 1.29 2.90
C GLU A 13 -15.49 0.47 1.82
N PHE A 14 -15.16 -0.78 2.12
CA PHE A 14 -14.48 -1.65 1.18
C PHE A 14 -15.33 -1.95 -0.06
N ARG A 15 -16.64 -1.82 0.05
CA ARG A 15 -17.53 -2.07 -1.10
C ARG A 15 -17.35 -1.06 -2.22
N TYR A 16 -16.70 0.06 -1.94
CA TYR A 16 -16.42 1.07 -2.98
C TYR A 16 -15.16 0.77 -3.75
N LEU A 17 -14.37 -0.21 -3.33
CA LEU A 17 -13.19 -0.61 -4.05
C LEU A 17 -13.55 -1.58 -5.17
N SER A 18 -12.80 -1.52 -6.26
CA SER A 18 -13.00 -2.45 -7.37
C SER A 18 -12.45 -3.83 -7.01
N PRO A 19 -13.28 -4.88 -6.96
CA PRO A 19 -12.77 -6.23 -6.70
C PRO A 19 -11.77 -6.69 -7.74
N ALA A 20 -11.97 -6.33 -9.00
CA ALA A 20 -11.03 -6.70 -10.07
C ALA A 20 -9.66 -6.06 -9.85
N TRP A 21 -9.64 -4.81 -9.42
CA TRP A 21 -8.39 -4.10 -9.13
C TRP A 21 -7.68 -4.75 -7.93
N LEU A 22 -8.42 -5.08 -6.89
CA LEU A 22 -7.86 -5.76 -5.71
C LEU A 22 -7.28 -7.12 -6.08
N ASP A 23 -7.96 -7.88 -6.95
CA ASP A 23 -7.45 -9.15 -7.43
C ASP A 23 -6.10 -9.00 -8.12
N GLU A 24 -5.98 -8.01 -9.00
CA GLU A 24 -4.73 -7.80 -9.72
C GLU A 24 -3.60 -7.38 -8.78
N ILE A 25 -3.92 -6.55 -7.81
CA ILE A 25 -2.91 -6.16 -6.81
C ILE A 25 -2.47 -7.37 -5.99
N ALA A 26 -3.41 -8.20 -5.56
CA ALA A 26 -3.09 -9.39 -4.79
C ALA A 26 -2.21 -10.35 -5.58
N LYS A 27 -2.50 -10.52 -6.88
CA LYS A 27 -1.66 -11.36 -7.75
C LYS A 27 -0.26 -10.80 -7.87
N GLY A 28 -0.14 -9.49 -8.05
CA GLY A 28 1.16 -8.84 -8.16
C GLY A 28 1.98 -8.98 -6.89
N LEU A 29 1.36 -8.78 -5.74
CA LEU A 29 2.05 -8.92 -4.46
C LEU A 29 2.48 -10.37 -4.21
N THR A 30 1.64 -11.33 -4.60
CA THR A 30 1.97 -12.74 -4.47
C THR A 30 3.18 -13.11 -5.33
N ALA A 31 3.19 -12.65 -6.57
CA ALA A 31 4.33 -12.89 -7.47
C ALA A 31 5.60 -12.26 -6.93
N GLY A 32 5.50 -11.05 -6.38
CA GLY A 32 6.64 -10.38 -5.78
C GLY A 32 7.17 -11.12 -4.55
N ALA A 33 6.27 -11.66 -3.73
CA ALA A 33 6.66 -12.41 -2.55
C ALA A 33 7.42 -13.69 -2.91
N GLN A 34 7.05 -14.31 -4.02
CA GLN A 34 7.76 -15.49 -4.49
C GLN A 34 9.16 -15.15 -5.00
N LYS A 35 9.30 -14.01 -5.63
CA LYS A 35 10.56 -13.57 -6.19
C LYS A 35 11.48 -12.97 -5.12
N TYR A 36 10.91 -12.24 -4.17
CA TYR A 36 11.66 -11.56 -3.11
C TYR A 36 11.08 -11.96 -1.76
N PRO A 37 11.50 -13.11 -1.21
CA PRO A 37 10.94 -13.58 0.05
C PRO A 37 11.26 -12.63 1.20
N GLY A 38 10.40 -12.66 2.23
CA GLY A 38 10.62 -11.85 3.43
C GLY A 38 10.10 -10.45 3.33
N GLU A 39 9.27 -10.15 2.33
CA GLU A 39 8.69 -8.81 2.18
C GLU A 39 9.75 -7.71 2.24
N THR A 40 10.79 -7.85 1.44
CA THR A 40 11.92 -6.92 1.46
C THR A 40 11.51 -5.50 1.13
N TRP A 41 10.34 -5.29 0.50
CA TRP A 41 9.86 -3.95 0.20
C TRP A 41 9.63 -3.11 1.47
N ARG A 42 9.45 -3.76 2.62
CA ARG A 42 9.24 -3.03 3.88
C ARG A 42 10.48 -2.26 4.31
N GLN A 43 11.63 -2.61 3.76
CA GLN A 43 12.89 -1.95 4.08
C GLN A 43 13.25 -0.84 3.10
N ILE A 44 12.48 -0.70 2.03
CA ILE A 44 12.69 0.36 1.05
C ILE A 44 12.04 1.64 1.56
N PRO A 45 12.76 2.78 1.51
CA PRO A 45 12.17 4.04 1.98
C PRO A 45 10.92 4.43 1.21
N PRO A 46 9.94 5.07 1.87
CA PRO A 46 8.68 5.42 1.20
C PRO A 46 8.86 6.27 -0.05
N LYS A 47 9.80 7.20 -0.04
CA LYS A 47 10.02 8.04 -1.23
C LYS A 47 10.52 7.25 -2.41
N GLU A 48 11.29 6.20 -2.16
CA GLU A 48 11.75 5.34 -3.25
C GLU A 48 10.58 4.61 -3.89
N HIS A 49 9.66 4.09 -3.07
CA HIS A 49 8.44 3.49 -3.60
C HIS A 49 7.63 4.50 -4.42
N ALA A 50 7.53 5.73 -3.92
CA ALA A 50 6.79 6.76 -4.63
C ALA A 50 7.40 7.07 -6.00
N TRP A 51 8.73 7.18 -6.08
CA TRP A 51 9.38 7.42 -7.36
C TRP A 51 9.17 6.26 -8.35
N ARG A 52 9.15 5.03 -7.84
CA ARG A 52 8.88 3.87 -8.69
C ARG A 52 7.43 3.88 -9.18
N ALA A 53 6.49 4.34 -8.35
CA ALA A 53 5.12 4.52 -8.79
C ALA A 53 5.03 5.56 -9.91
N VAL A 54 5.73 6.68 -9.76
CA VAL A 54 5.77 7.71 -10.78
C VAL A 54 6.32 7.15 -12.10
N ARG A 55 7.37 6.36 -12.03
CA ARG A 55 7.95 5.77 -13.24
C ARG A 55 6.93 4.91 -13.99
N HIS A 56 6.20 4.07 -13.27
CA HIS A 56 5.18 3.23 -13.91
C HIS A 56 4.06 4.06 -14.53
N LEU A 57 3.65 5.14 -13.84
CA LEU A 57 2.61 6.01 -14.38
C LEU A 57 3.08 6.72 -15.65
N ILE A 58 4.31 7.18 -15.68
CA ILE A 58 4.89 7.81 -16.86
C ILE A 58 4.95 6.82 -18.02
N LEU A 59 5.40 5.60 -17.77
CA LEU A 59 5.46 4.58 -18.80
C LEU A 59 4.07 4.27 -19.35
N TYR A 60 3.08 4.18 -18.48
CA TYR A 60 1.70 3.98 -18.92
C TYR A 60 1.23 5.11 -19.82
N LEU A 61 1.51 6.35 -19.43
CA LEU A 61 1.10 7.52 -20.21
C LEU A 61 1.78 7.58 -21.57
N LYS A 62 2.98 7.04 -21.65
CA LYS A 62 3.72 6.97 -22.91
C LYS A 62 3.27 5.82 -23.81
N GLY A 63 2.34 5.00 -23.34
CA GLY A 63 1.80 3.90 -24.13
C GLY A 63 2.60 2.61 -24.04
N ASP A 64 3.49 2.48 -23.07
CA ASP A 64 4.26 1.26 -22.87
C ASP A 64 3.34 0.15 -22.34
N THR A 65 3.33 -1.00 -23.02
CA THR A 65 2.48 -2.13 -22.64
C THR A 65 3.32 -3.35 -22.24
N GLN A 66 4.59 -3.18 -21.98
CA GLN A 66 5.47 -4.30 -21.63
C GLN A 66 5.23 -4.81 -20.22
N ASP A 67 4.52 -4.06 -19.41
CA ASP A 67 4.26 -4.41 -18.03
C ASP A 67 2.89 -3.86 -17.62
N THR A 68 2.38 -4.34 -16.48
CA THR A 68 1.11 -3.88 -15.93
C THR A 68 1.34 -2.63 -15.08
N HIS A 69 1.62 -1.52 -15.75
CA HIS A 69 2.08 -0.31 -15.09
C HIS A 69 1.11 0.26 -14.07
N LEU A 70 -0.21 0.23 -14.36
CA LEU A 70 -1.18 0.78 -13.40
C LEU A 70 -1.23 -0.03 -12.12
N ILE A 71 -1.14 -1.35 -12.24
CA ILE A 71 -1.14 -2.22 -11.07
C ILE A 71 0.17 -2.08 -10.31
N ASN A 72 1.28 -2.02 -11.02
CA ASN A 72 2.59 -1.84 -10.38
C ASN A 72 2.67 -0.50 -9.65
N ALA A 73 2.14 0.57 -10.24
CA ALA A 73 2.07 1.86 -9.57
C ALA A 73 1.20 1.78 -8.32
N SER A 74 0.07 1.08 -8.41
CA SER A 74 -0.83 0.90 -7.26
C SER A 74 -0.14 0.17 -6.12
N MET A 75 0.59 -0.89 -6.42
CA MET A 75 1.33 -1.62 -5.39
C MET A 75 2.39 -0.74 -4.74
N ARG A 76 3.11 0.05 -5.53
CA ARG A 76 4.13 0.94 -4.99
C ARG A 76 3.52 2.03 -4.12
N CYS A 77 2.34 2.54 -4.48
CA CYS A 77 1.65 3.50 -3.63
C CYS A 77 1.27 2.89 -2.28
N MET A 78 0.77 1.67 -2.28
CA MET A 78 0.46 0.96 -1.05
C MET A 78 1.71 0.77 -0.20
N MET A 79 2.81 0.35 -0.82
CA MET A 79 4.08 0.16 -0.13
C MET A 79 4.61 1.47 0.46
N ALA A 80 4.50 2.56 -0.30
CA ALA A 80 4.91 3.87 0.20
C ALA A 80 4.09 4.28 1.41
N PHE A 81 2.78 4.07 1.36
CA PHE A 81 1.90 4.40 2.46
C PHE A 81 2.26 3.60 3.72
N VAL A 82 2.44 2.29 3.57
CA VAL A 82 2.72 1.42 4.71
C VAL A 82 4.09 1.75 5.33
N THR A 83 5.10 1.98 4.51
CA THR A 83 6.43 2.29 5.04
C THR A 83 6.48 3.67 5.68
N ALA A 84 5.75 4.64 5.12
CA ALA A 84 5.66 5.97 5.73
C ALA A 84 4.94 5.91 7.08
N ALA A 85 3.86 5.13 7.17
CA ALA A 85 3.14 4.97 8.43
C ALA A 85 4.03 4.33 9.50
N ALA A 86 4.81 3.32 9.11
CA ALA A 86 5.72 2.66 10.04
C ALA A 86 6.78 3.62 10.57
N GLU A 87 7.32 4.50 9.70
CA GLU A 87 8.27 5.51 10.14
C GLU A 87 7.65 6.47 11.13
N ASN A 88 6.44 6.93 10.85
CA ASN A 88 5.73 7.84 11.76
C ASN A 88 5.47 7.20 13.11
N ASP A 89 5.07 5.94 13.13
CA ASP A 89 4.82 5.22 14.37
C ASP A 89 6.09 5.11 15.19
N ARG A 90 7.21 4.82 14.57
CA ARG A 90 8.48 4.70 15.26
C ARG A 90 8.92 6.04 15.85
N GLU A 91 8.81 7.11 15.08
CA GLU A 91 9.17 8.44 15.55
C GLU A 91 8.30 8.86 16.73
N THR A 92 7.02 8.59 16.66
CA THR A 92 6.11 8.91 17.76
C THR A 92 6.47 8.14 19.01
N TRP A 93 6.80 6.86 18.88
CA TRP A 93 7.19 6.03 20.01
C TRP A 93 8.47 6.55 20.65
N GLU A 94 9.47 6.87 19.84
CA GLU A 94 10.73 7.37 20.33
C GLU A 94 10.54 8.69 21.07
N LYS A 95 9.69 9.56 20.56
CA LYS A 95 9.38 10.82 21.21
C LYS A 95 8.75 10.61 22.57
N ARG A 96 7.80 9.68 22.66
CA ARG A 96 7.15 9.35 23.92
C ARG A 96 8.14 8.84 24.95
N MET A 97 9.07 8.01 24.52
CA MET A 97 10.07 7.47 25.43
C MET A 97 10.96 8.56 25.99
N LYS A 98 11.35 9.52 25.16
CA LYS A 98 12.14 10.66 25.62
C LYS A 98 11.37 11.51 26.62
N GLU A 99 10.09 11.75 26.36
CA GLU A 99 9.27 12.56 27.25
C GLU A 99 9.08 11.91 28.60
N LYS A 100 9.14 10.60 28.64
CA LYS A 100 9.05 9.87 29.91
C LYS A 100 10.39 9.72 30.61
N GLY A 101 11.42 10.28 30.06
CA GLY A 101 12.74 10.20 30.67
C GLY A 101 13.40 8.85 30.54
N CYS A 102 12.96 8.05 29.59
CA CYS A 102 13.47 6.71 29.38
C CYS A 102 14.55 6.67 28.31
N GLY A 103 15.13 7.77 28.04
CA GLY A 103 16.01 7.69 26.99
C GLY A 103 17.27 8.15 26.95
#